data_096ab1444303d25ee8275576f950a1ac
#
_entry.id   096ab1444303d25ee8275576f950a1ac
#
_cell.length_a   1.000
_cell.length_b   1.000
_cell.length_c   1.000
_cell.angle_alpha   90.00
_cell.angle_beta   90.00
_cell.angle_gamma   90.00
#
_symmetry.space_group_name_H-M   'P 1'
#
loop_
_entity.id
_entity.type
_entity.pdbx_description
1 polymer ?
#
loop_
_entity_poly.entity_id
_entity_poly.type
_entity_poly.pdbx_seq_one_letter_code
_entity_poly.pdbx_strand_id
1 'polypeptide(L)'
;RPVASGQRDGRQVPRLLQGEGYFQVPEGALLPLEVQAGPLRAQVRDTDFAVRYLDGEAQVRVQRGDVDLQGARDQRIRLSAGDSISVGPQGFGKRQRPDMHKDLAWVDGRLVFENCPLSQVLAEVQRYYPGWIINRNAQLEDMAVTGNYRLDQPLETLRALAHITSAQLHEYPALVILN
;
A
#
# COMPACT_ATOMS: atom_id res chain seq x y z
N ARG A 1 1.27 11.47 0.08
CA ARG A 1 0.59 11.30 -1.21
C ARG A 1 1.21 12.17 -2.30
N PRO A 2 2.34 11.98 -2.85
CA PRO A 2 2.69 12.73 -4.04
C PRO A 2 2.34 11.90 -5.28
N VAL A 3 1.16 12.13 -5.83
CA VAL A 3 0.84 11.81 -7.22
C VAL A 3 1.13 13.07 -8.03
N ALA A 4 2.12 13.00 -8.91
CA ALA A 4 2.36 14.04 -9.90
C ALA A 4 1.76 13.59 -11.24
N SER A 5 1.13 14.48 -11.98
CA SER A 5 0.71 14.21 -13.36
C SER A 5 1.82 14.66 -14.33
N GLY A 6 2.31 13.73 -15.14
CA GLY A 6 3.18 14.02 -16.28
C GLY A 6 2.35 14.08 -17.57
N GLN A 7 2.74 14.93 -18.52
CA GLN A 7 2.11 14.99 -19.83
C GLN A 7 3.01 14.31 -20.86
N ARG A 8 2.49 13.32 -21.58
CA ARG A 8 3.18 12.66 -22.70
C ARG A 8 2.19 12.53 -23.86
N ASP A 9 2.55 13.04 -25.02
CA ASP A 9 1.70 13.04 -26.22
C ASP A 9 0.28 13.61 -26.01
N GLY A 10 0.17 14.69 -25.21
CA GLY A 10 -1.12 15.32 -24.90
C GLY A 10 -1.98 14.57 -23.87
N ARG A 11 -1.50 13.46 -23.30
CA ARG A 11 -2.19 12.65 -22.28
C ARG A 11 -1.61 12.91 -20.89
N GLN A 12 -2.46 12.99 -19.90
CA GLN A 12 -2.03 13.01 -18.49
C GLN A 12 -1.70 11.59 -18.07
N VAL A 13 -0.42 11.35 -17.71
CA VAL A 13 0.04 10.09 -17.15
C VAL A 13 0.23 10.29 -15.65
N PRO A 14 -0.64 9.74 -14.79
CA PRO A 14 -0.41 9.76 -13.36
C PRO A 14 0.93 9.12 -13.01
N ARG A 15 1.76 9.85 -12.25
CA ARG A 15 3.03 9.33 -11.73
C ARG A 15 2.93 9.22 -10.22
N LEU A 16 3.11 8.02 -9.71
CA LEU A 16 3.25 7.78 -8.28
C LEU A 16 4.72 7.96 -7.90
N LEU A 17 5.03 9.05 -7.21
CA LEU A 17 6.41 9.36 -6.81
C LEU A 17 6.81 8.59 -5.55
N GLN A 18 5.87 8.40 -4.62
CA GLN A 18 6.03 7.62 -3.40
C GLN A 18 4.65 7.37 -2.76
N GLY A 19 4.51 6.26 -2.06
CA GLY A 19 3.28 5.93 -1.34
C GLY A 19 2.41 4.93 -2.11
N GLU A 20 1.10 5.04 -1.97
CA GLU A 20 0.14 4.09 -2.50
C GLU A 20 -1.03 4.82 -3.15
N GLY A 21 -1.49 4.32 -4.30
CA GLY A 21 -2.62 4.83 -5.04
C GLY A 21 -3.54 3.70 -5.51
N TYR A 22 -4.84 3.95 -5.45
CA TYR A 22 -5.86 3.08 -6.01
C TYR A 22 -6.47 3.75 -7.23
N PHE A 23 -6.55 3.03 -8.33
CA PHE A 23 -7.00 3.50 -9.63
C PHE A 23 -8.21 2.68 -10.07
N GLN A 24 -9.29 3.39 -10.39
CA GLN A 24 -10.50 2.79 -10.95
C GLN A 24 -10.67 3.29 -12.38
N VAL A 25 -10.66 2.39 -13.33
CA VAL A 25 -10.91 2.67 -14.74
C VAL A 25 -12.23 2.03 -15.13
N PRO A 26 -13.29 2.83 -15.35
CA PRO A 26 -14.60 2.32 -15.66
C PRO A 26 -14.64 1.62 -17.03
N GLU A 27 -15.61 0.73 -17.19
CA GLU A 27 -15.91 0.12 -18.48
C GLU A 27 -16.24 1.18 -19.53
N GLY A 28 -15.74 0.96 -20.75
CA GLY A 28 -16.01 1.87 -21.87
C GLY A 28 -15.15 3.13 -21.90
N ALA A 29 -14.11 3.24 -21.08
CA ALA A 29 -13.14 4.32 -21.18
C ALA A 29 -12.53 4.36 -22.60
N LEU A 30 -12.66 5.52 -23.28
CA LEU A 30 -12.21 5.69 -24.67
C LEU A 30 -10.71 5.46 -24.85
N LEU A 31 -9.91 5.74 -23.82
CA LEU A 31 -8.45 5.60 -23.84
C LEU A 31 -7.98 4.78 -22.66
N PRO A 32 -6.93 3.94 -22.85
CA PRO A 32 -6.31 3.25 -21.74
C PRO A 32 -5.68 4.27 -20.79
N LEU A 33 -5.79 4.01 -19.47
CA LEU A 33 -5.02 4.72 -18.47
C LEU A 33 -3.61 4.15 -18.42
N GLU A 34 -2.62 5.02 -18.45
CA GLU A 34 -1.23 4.68 -18.18
C GLU A 34 -0.82 5.24 -16.83
N VAL A 35 -0.29 4.40 -15.94
CA VAL A 35 0.24 4.80 -14.62
C VAL A 35 1.72 4.47 -14.55
N GLN A 36 2.52 5.40 -14.06
CA GLN A 36 3.95 5.20 -13.86
C GLN A 36 4.32 5.25 -12.37
N ALA A 37 5.12 4.27 -11.91
CA ALA A 37 5.66 4.20 -10.56
C ALA A 37 7.11 3.68 -10.60
N GLY A 38 8.08 4.58 -10.50
CA GLY A 38 9.50 4.23 -10.67
C GLY A 38 9.77 3.49 -11.98
N PRO A 39 10.30 2.24 -11.92
CA PRO A 39 10.59 1.44 -13.11
C PRO A 39 9.35 0.84 -13.78
N LEU A 40 8.19 0.90 -13.11
CA LEU A 40 6.95 0.31 -13.56
C LEU A 40 6.15 1.25 -14.45
N ARG A 41 5.61 0.71 -15.53
CA ARG A 41 4.51 1.28 -16.31
C ARG A 41 3.36 0.29 -16.36
N ALA A 42 2.17 0.73 -16.02
CA ALA A 42 0.94 -0.04 -16.08
C ALA A 42 0.01 0.58 -17.12
N GLN A 43 -0.45 -0.22 -18.08
CA GLN A 43 -1.49 0.15 -19.01
C GLN A 43 -2.74 -0.65 -18.72
N VAL A 44 -3.87 0.03 -18.56
CA VAL A 44 -5.12 -0.60 -18.13
C VAL A 44 -6.33 -0.06 -18.88
N ARG A 45 -7.32 -0.94 -19.02
CA ARG A 45 -8.70 -0.63 -19.41
C ARG A 45 -9.64 -1.44 -18.54
N ASP A 46 -10.76 -0.84 -18.16
CA ASP A 46 -11.82 -1.57 -17.43
C ASP A 46 -11.31 -2.31 -16.19
N THR A 47 -10.45 -1.64 -15.41
CA THR A 47 -9.64 -2.29 -14.36
C THR A 47 -9.62 -1.47 -13.09
N ASP A 48 -9.71 -2.16 -11.95
CA ASP A 48 -9.49 -1.59 -10.63
C ASP A 48 -8.22 -2.23 -10.03
N PHE A 49 -7.26 -1.40 -9.68
CA PHE A 49 -5.96 -1.86 -9.18
C PHE A 49 -5.30 -0.86 -8.25
N ALA A 50 -4.45 -1.35 -7.37
CA ALA A 50 -3.59 -0.55 -6.51
C ALA A 50 -2.14 -0.63 -6.95
N VAL A 51 -1.43 0.49 -6.81
CA VAL A 51 0.02 0.57 -6.97
C VAL A 51 0.61 1.19 -5.71
N ARG A 52 1.56 0.50 -5.10
CA ARG A 52 2.39 1.00 -4.00
C ARG A 52 3.81 1.17 -4.51
N TYR A 53 4.41 2.32 -4.28
CA TYR A 53 5.80 2.60 -4.64
C TYR A 53 6.56 3.14 -3.44
N LEU A 54 7.47 2.35 -2.92
CA LEU A 54 8.31 2.67 -1.77
C LEU A 54 9.72 2.12 -2.00
N ASP A 55 10.72 2.86 -1.57
CA ASP A 55 12.14 2.44 -1.53
C ASP A 55 12.66 1.88 -2.88
N GLY A 56 12.16 2.44 -3.99
CA GLY A 56 12.57 2.03 -5.33
C GLY A 56 11.84 0.78 -5.89
N GLU A 57 10.93 0.20 -5.12
CA GLU A 57 10.13 -0.97 -5.50
C GLU A 57 8.66 -0.60 -5.66
N ALA A 58 8.07 -1.00 -6.78
CA ALA A 58 6.64 -0.88 -7.02
C ALA A 58 5.95 -2.23 -6.75
N GLN A 59 4.80 -2.22 -6.10
CA GLN A 59 3.94 -3.38 -5.94
C GLN A 59 2.59 -3.09 -6.58
N VAL A 60 2.12 -4.00 -7.43
CA VAL A 60 0.81 -3.91 -8.09
C VAL A 60 -0.11 -4.99 -7.55
N ARG A 61 -1.36 -4.64 -7.28
CA ARG A 61 -2.44 -5.54 -6.86
C ARG A 61 -3.65 -5.29 -7.73
N VAL A 62 -4.17 -6.32 -8.37
CA VAL A 62 -5.32 -6.21 -9.29
C VAL A 62 -6.57 -6.70 -8.59
N GLN A 63 -7.54 -5.82 -8.41
CA GLN A 63 -8.83 -6.17 -7.80
C GLN A 63 -9.84 -6.64 -8.84
N ARG A 64 -9.88 -5.98 -10.00
CA ARG A 64 -10.81 -6.29 -11.10
C ARG A 64 -10.14 -6.05 -12.44
N GLY A 65 -10.45 -6.88 -13.44
CA GLY A 65 -9.92 -6.76 -14.80
C GLY A 65 -8.48 -7.26 -14.94
N ASP A 66 -7.81 -6.77 -15.97
CA ASP A 66 -6.43 -7.14 -16.31
C ASP A 66 -5.53 -5.90 -16.42
N VAL A 67 -4.27 -6.06 -16.05
CA VAL A 67 -3.24 -5.02 -16.13
C VAL A 67 -2.07 -5.51 -16.96
N ASP A 68 -1.72 -4.78 -18.01
CA ASP A 68 -0.48 -4.99 -18.75
C ASP A 68 0.64 -4.16 -18.13
N LEU A 69 1.65 -4.83 -17.58
CA LEU A 69 2.79 -4.22 -16.92
C LEU A 69 4.04 -4.27 -17.80
N GLN A 70 4.75 -3.15 -17.82
CA GLN A 70 6.09 -3.05 -18.35
C GLN A 70 7.05 -2.67 -17.22
N GLY A 71 8.04 -3.50 -16.98
CA GLY A 71 9.10 -3.31 -15.98
C GLY A 71 10.39 -2.78 -16.57
N ALA A 72 11.47 -2.86 -15.77
CA ALA A 72 12.82 -2.59 -16.24
C ALA A 72 13.20 -3.54 -17.40
N ARG A 73 14.10 -3.10 -18.30
CA ARG A 73 14.61 -3.89 -19.44
C ARG A 73 13.53 -4.39 -20.39
N ASP A 74 12.43 -3.61 -20.57
CA ASP A 74 11.31 -3.94 -21.46
C ASP A 74 10.60 -5.28 -21.16
N GLN A 75 10.79 -5.82 -19.97
CA GLN A 75 10.04 -6.99 -19.53
C GLN A 75 8.55 -6.65 -19.47
N ARG A 76 7.71 -7.56 -19.92
CA ARG A 76 6.26 -7.41 -19.91
C ARG A 76 5.58 -8.58 -19.24
N ILE A 77 4.55 -8.30 -18.47
CA ILE A 77 3.71 -9.31 -17.84
C ILE A 77 2.27 -8.81 -17.77
N ARG A 78 1.32 -9.72 -17.91
CA ARG A 78 -0.09 -9.45 -17.67
C ARG A 78 -0.53 -10.05 -16.35
N LEU A 79 -1.20 -9.25 -15.54
CA LEU A 79 -1.84 -9.65 -14.31
C LEU A 79 -3.35 -9.63 -14.49
N SER A 80 -4.03 -10.57 -13.85
CA SER A 80 -5.48 -10.65 -13.79
C SER A 80 -5.98 -10.39 -12.37
N ALA A 81 -7.29 -10.23 -12.21
CA ALA A 81 -7.93 -10.05 -10.91
C ALA A 81 -7.45 -11.10 -9.89
N GLY A 82 -7.08 -10.66 -8.69
CA GLY A 82 -6.51 -11.48 -7.62
C GLY A 82 -4.98 -11.60 -7.66
N ASP A 83 -4.32 -11.17 -8.72
CA ASP A 83 -2.86 -11.23 -8.83
C ASP A 83 -2.19 -10.02 -8.18
N SER A 84 -1.00 -10.25 -7.62
CA SER A 84 -0.07 -9.23 -7.14
C SER A 84 1.35 -9.55 -7.59
N ILE A 85 2.15 -8.50 -7.84
CA ILE A 85 3.57 -8.63 -8.17
C ILE A 85 4.35 -7.42 -7.69
N SER A 86 5.59 -7.66 -7.26
CA SER A 86 6.58 -6.59 -7.01
C SER A 86 7.42 -6.35 -8.26
N VAL A 87 7.80 -5.09 -8.47
CA VAL A 87 8.62 -4.64 -9.61
C VAL A 87 9.72 -3.74 -9.09
N GLY A 88 10.93 -4.22 -9.13
CA GLY A 88 12.12 -3.48 -8.73
C GLY A 88 13.07 -3.18 -9.90
N PRO A 89 14.25 -2.61 -9.63
CA PRO A 89 15.26 -2.33 -10.65
C PRO A 89 15.77 -3.59 -11.38
N GLN A 90 15.68 -4.75 -10.73
CA GLN A 90 16.08 -6.06 -11.27
C GLN A 90 15.01 -6.68 -12.19
N GLY A 91 13.78 -6.15 -12.17
CA GLY A 91 12.64 -6.63 -12.93
C GLY A 91 11.49 -7.10 -12.07
N PHE A 92 10.68 -8.01 -12.59
CA PHE A 92 9.52 -8.55 -11.90
C PHE A 92 9.90 -9.60 -10.86
N GLY A 93 9.32 -9.49 -9.68
CA GLY A 93 9.35 -10.51 -8.64
C GLY A 93 8.42 -11.69 -8.96
N LYS A 94 8.18 -12.51 -7.94
CA LYS A 94 7.26 -13.64 -8.07
C LYS A 94 5.80 -13.15 -8.01
N ARG A 95 4.96 -13.65 -8.94
CA ARG A 95 3.51 -13.44 -8.88
C ARG A 95 2.94 -14.11 -7.64
N GLN A 96 2.08 -13.40 -6.95
CA GLN A 96 1.39 -13.82 -5.73
C GLN A 96 -0.12 -13.66 -5.89
N ARG A 97 -0.88 -14.35 -5.07
CA ARG A 97 -2.33 -14.18 -4.95
C ARG A 97 -2.70 -13.94 -3.48
N PRO A 98 -2.50 -12.71 -3.00
CA PRO A 98 -2.84 -12.35 -1.64
C PRO A 98 -4.36 -12.27 -1.44
N ASP A 99 -4.77 -12.19 -0.18
CA ASP A 99 -6.15 -11.85 0.15
C ASP A 99 -6.42 -10.37 -0.16
N MET A 100 -6.96 -10.09 -1.34
CA MET A 100 -7.24 -8.74 -1.81
C MET A 100 -8.18 -7.96 -0.88
N HIS A 101 -9.07 -8.65 -0.16
CA HIS A 101 -9.99 -8.00 0.77
C HIS A 101 -9.23 -7.37 1.96
N LYS A 102 -8.19 -8.05 2.44
CA LYS A 102 -7.32 -7.52 3.49
C LYS A 102 -6.34 -6.47 2.93
N ASP A 103 -5.68 -6.80 1.85
CA ASP A 103 -4.63 -5.99 1.25
C ASP A 103 -5.13 -4.65 0.69
N LEU A 104 -6.41 -4.57 0.32
CA LEU A 104 -7.05 -3.36 -0.20
C LEU A 104 -8.05 -2.73 0.79
N ALA A 105 -8.13 -3.20 2.03
CA ALA A 105 -9.04 -2.65 3.04
C ALA A 105 -8.80 -1.14 3.29
N TRP A 106 -7.58 -0.66 3.06
CA TRP A 106 -7.22 0.74 3.18
C TRP A 106 -7.98 1.65 2.19
N VAL A 107 -8.44 1.11 1.05
CA VAL A 107 -9.29 1.83 0.08
C VAL A 107 -10.60 2.25 0.74
N ASP A 108 -11.13 1.37 1.63
CA ASP A 108 -12.33 1.60 2.42
C ASP A 108 -12.03 2.25 3.79
N GLY A 109 -10.83 2.79 3.96
CA GLY A 109 -10.43 3.48 5.18
C GLY A 109 -10.15 2.57 6.38
N ARG A 110 -9.75 1.32 6.14
CA ARG A 110 -9.53 0.29 7.18
C ARG A 110 -8.15 -0.34 7.05
N LEU A 111 -7.59 -0.77 8.18
CA LEU A 111 -6.43 -1.65 8.26
C LEU A 111 -6.86 -2.99 8.84
N VAL A 112 -6.60 -4.07 8.14
CA VAL A 112 -6.91 -5.43 8.58
C VAL A 112 -5.62 -6.19 8.78
N PHE A 113 -5.38 -6.62 10.02
CA PHE A 113 -4.22 -7.43 10.39
C PHE A 113 -4.67 -8.82 10.84
N GLU A 114 -3.94 -9.84 10.47
CA GLU A 114 -4.17 -11.21 10.89
C GLU A 114 -2.84 -11.87 11.21
N ASN A 115 -2.64 -12.18 12.50
CA ASN A 115 -1.39 -12.76 13.00
C ASN A 115 -0.14 -12.00 12.53
N CYS A 116 -0.22 -10.67 12.57
CA CYS A 116 0.82 -9.77 12.06
C CYS A 116 1.71 -9.30 13.23
N PRO A 117 3.04 -9.32 13.12
CA PRO A 117 3.92 -8.79 14.16
C PRO A 117 3.62 -7.32 14.46
N LEU A 118 3.62 -6.93 15.74
CA LEU A 118 3.33 -5.56 16.16
C LEU A 118 4.23 -4.52 15.46
N SER A 119 5.49 -4.86 15.23
CA SER A 119 6.43 -4.01 14.50
C SER A 119 5.92 -3.64 13.10
N GLN A 120 5.35 -4.58 12.37
CA GLN A 120 4.74 -4.34 11.05
C GLN A 120 3.44 -3.55 11.16
N VAL A 121 2.62 -3.85 12.17
CA VAL A 121 1.39 -3.09 12.43
C VAL A 121 1.70 -1.62 12.72
N LEU A 122 2.68 -1.34 13.58
CA LEU A 122 3.10 0.03 13.91
C LEU A 122 3.68 0.76 12.70
N ALA A 123 4.46 0.08 11.85
CA ALA A 123 4.99 0.65 10.61
C ALA A 123 3.87 1.04 9.64
N GLU A 124 2.81 0.24 9.55
CA GLU A 124 1.67 0.58 8.72
C GLU A 124 0.84 1.73 9.30
N VAL A 125 0.56 1.73 10.62
CA VAL A 125 -0.15 2.83 11.31
C VAL A 125 0.63 4.14 11.22
N GLN A 126 1.98 4.08 11.28
CA GLN A 126 2.86 5.25 11.14
C GLN A 126 2.60 6.04 9.86
N ARG A 127 2.19 5.38 8.77
CA ARG A 127 1.90 6.04 7.48
C ARG A 127 0.70 6.99 7.54
N TYR A 128 -0.18 6.79 8.50
CA TYR A 128 -1.42 7.55 8.68
C TYR A 128 -1.38 8.47 9.92
N TYR A 129 -0.42 8.25 10.81
CA TYR A 129 -0.21 9.11 11.97
C TYR A 129 0.71 10.29 11.60
N PRO A 130 0.32 11.53 11.87
CA PRO A 130 1.10 12.72 11.47
C PRO A 130 2.38 12.96 12.30
N GLY A 131 2.55 12.23 13.40
CA GLY A 131 3.71 12.31 14.29
C GLY A 131 4.61 11.08 14.18
N TRP A 132 5.39 10.85 15.22
CA TRP A 132 6.29 9.72 15.35
C TRP A 132 5.70 8.66 16.28
N ILE A 133 5.84 7.39 15.92
CA ILE A 133 5.50 6.23 16.76
C ILE A 133 6.81 5.52 17.08
N ILE A 134 7.13 5.41 18.38
CA ILE A 134 8.35 4.73 18.86
C ILE A 134 7.94 3.58 19.76
N ASN A 135 8.35 2.39 19.40
CA ASN A 135 8.32 1.23 20.31
C ASN A 135 9.66 1.12 21.04
N ARG A 136 9.66 1.22 22.36
CA ARG A 136 10.85 1.08 23.22
C ARG A 136 10.96 -0.29 23.86
N ASN A 137 9.95 -1.13 23.70
CA ASN A 137 9.91 -2.47 24.25
C ASN A 137 10.12 -3.51 23.14
N ALA A 138 11.36 -4.01 23.01
CA ALA A 138 11.70 -4.99 22.00
C ALA A 138 10.92 -6.31 22.13
N GLN A 139 10.40 -6.65 23.32
CA GLN A 139 9.62 -7.87 23.53
C GLN A 139 8.25 -7.81 22.85
N LEU A 140 7.77 -6.60 22.52
CA LEU A 140 6.50 -6.42 21.85
C LEU A 140 6.60 -6.52 20.32
N GLU A 141 7.81 -6.45 19.75
CA GLU A 141 8.01 -6.35 18.29
C GLU A 141 7.40 -7.54 17.53
N ASP A 142 7.59 -8.73 18.05
CA ASP A 142 7.12 -9.98 17.43
C ASP A 142 5.73 -10.43 17.92
N MET A 143 5.10 -9.63 18.81
CA MET A 143 3.78 -9.97 19.33
C MET A 143 2.76 -9.96 18.20
N ALA A 144 2.03 -11.06 18.03
CA ALA A 144 1.05 -11.22 16.98
C ALA A 144 -0.22 -10.40 17.26
N VAL A 145 -0.59 -9.58 16.31
CA VAL A 145 -1.78 -8.74 16.35
C VAL A 145 -2.77 -9.20 15.30
N THR A 146 -4.01 -9.37 15.72
CA THR A 146 -5.15 -9.59 14.82
C THR A 146 -6.23 -8.54 15.14
N GLY A 147 -6.71 -7.86 14.11
CA GLY A 147 -7.73 -6.83 14.30
C GLY A 147 -8.07 -6.06 13.04
N ASN A 148 -9.10 -5.23 13.17
CA ASN A 148 -9.58 -4.36 12.12
C ASN A 148 -9.68 -2.93 12.69
N TYR A 149 -8.89 -2.02 12.15
CA TYR A 149 -8.72 -0.67 12.66
C TYR A 149 -9.10 0.37 11.61
N ARG A 150 -9.43 1.57 12.07
CA ARG A 150 -9.80 2.69 11.20
C ARG A 150 -8.58 3.56 10.90
N LEU A 151 -8.39 3.90 9.62
CA LEU A 151 -7.29 4.75 9.16
C LEU A 151 -7.40 6.21 9.61
N ASP A 152 -8.64 6.71 9.76
CA ASP A 152 -8.92 8.08 10.16
C ASP A 152 -8.73 8.32 11.67
N GLN A 153 -8.48 7.25 12.45
CA GLN A 153 -8.30 7.29 13.89
C GLN A 153 -7.02 6.57 14.34
N PRO A 154 -5.83 6.96 13.84
CA PRO A 154 -4.59 6.24 14.13
C PRO A 154 -4.22 6.26 15.63
N LEU A 155 -4.56 7.32 16.36
CA LEU A 155 -4.29 7.41 17.79
C LEU A 155 -5.16 6.42 18.60
N GLU A 156 -6.43 6.27 18.25
CA GLU A 156 -7.30 5.25 18.86
C GLU A 156 -6.80 3.84 18.55
N THR A 157 -6.28 3.62 17.34
CA THR A 157 -5.62 2.37 16.97
C THR A 157 -4.42 2.08 17.87
N LEU A 158 -3.57 3.07 18.13
CA LEU A 158 -2.40 2.93 19.01
C LEU A 158 -2.81 2.64 20.47
N ARG A 159 -3.88 3.28 20.96
CA ARG A 159 -4.45 3.00 22.30
C ARG A 159 -4.95 1.56 22.40
N ALA A 160 -5.67 1.10 21.37
CA ALA A 160 -6.17 -0.28 21.32
C ALA A 160 -5.02 -1.28 21.29
N LEU A 161 -3.98 -1.02 20.47
CA LEU A 161 -2.77 -1.86 20.39
C LEU A 161 -2.05 -1.92 21.74
N ALA A 162 -1.86 -0.80 22.42
CA ALA A 162 -1.24 -0.76 23.74
C ALA A 162 -2.04 -1.57 24.76
N HIS A 163 -3.36 -1.47 24.72
CA HIS A 163 -4.24 -2.25 25.61
C HIS A 163 -4.12 -3.77 25.35
N ILE A 164 -4.15 -4.20 24.11
CA ILE A 164 -4.05 -5.63 23.72
C ILE A 164 -2.69 -6.21 24.10
N THR A 165 -1.63 -5.43 23.95
CA THR A 165 -0.24 -5.86 24.22
C THR A 165 0.17 -5.62 25.66
N SER A 166 -0.71 -5.04 26.50
CA SER A 166 -0.39 -4.62 27.88
C SER A 166 0.77 -3.62 27.95
N ALA A 167 1.03 -2.90 26.87
CA ALA A 167 2.04 -1.85 26.81
C ALA A 167 1.54 -0.56 27.45
N GLN A 168 2.47 0.23 27.99
CA GLN A 168 2.19 1.58 28.42
C GLN A 168 2.30 2.54 27.22
N LEU A 169 1.27 3.33 26.99
CA LEU A 169 1.25 4.33 25.94
C LEU A 169 1.48 5.72 26.52
N HIS A 170 2.52 6.40 26.04
CA HIS A 170 2.82 7.78 26.39
C HIS A 170 2.57 8.66 25.17
N GLU A 171 1.63 9.60 25.30
CA GLU A 171 1.20 10.51 24.24
C GLU A 171 1.81 11.89 24.46
N TYR A 172 2.51 12.40 23.46
CA TYR A 172 3.05 13.76 23.39
C TYR A 172 2.60 14.44 22.11
N PRO A 173 2.68 15.77 22.00
CA PRO A 173 2.44 16.44 20.71
C PRO A 173 3.34 15.86 19.61
N ALA A 174 2.72 15.28 18.56
CA ALA A 174 3.39 14.66 17.42
C ALA A 174 4.33 13.47 17.76
N LEU A 175 4.19 12.85 18.93
CA LEU A 175 5.00 11.67 19.32
C LEU A 175 4.18 10.73 20.21
N VAL A 176 4.20 9.46 19.90
CA VAL A 176 3.65 8.39 20.73
C VAL A 176 4.74 7.36 21.03
N ILE A 177 4.87 6.97 22.29
CA ILE A 177 5.83 5.97 22.74
C ILE A 177 5.08 4.80 23.38
N LEU A 178 5.38 3.59 22.91
CA LEU A 178 4.98 2.33 23.54
C LEU A 178 6.17 1.78 24.37
N ASN A 179 5.86 1.35 25.60
CA ASN A 179 6.88 0.91 26.57
C ASN A 179 6.49 -0.43 27.21
#